data_a4c74aaab5615bd55b9a70eb78d9c922
#
_entry.id   a4c74aaab5615bd55b9a70eb78d9c922
#
_cell.length_a   1.000
_cell.length_b   1.000
_cell.length_c   1.000
_cell.angle_alpha   90.00
_cell.angle_beta   90.00
_cell.angle_gamma   90.00
#
_symmetry.space_group_name_H-M   'P 1'
#
loop_
_entity.id
_entity.type
_entity.pdbx_description
1 polymer ?
#
loop_
_entity_poly.entity_id
_entity_poly.type
_entity_poly.pdbx_seq_one_letter_code
_entity_poly.pdbx_strand_id
1 'polypeptide(L)'
;MRTLLLIAVAAVLTASTTLAHHSFGATYETGKSIKLEGTIVQFVYRNPHSFVHIEAPDESGAMQRWAVEWGGTSQLAQSGVKRDSLKVGDKVIINGRPSRVPGEYRVLMVNLSRPADGFNWGRNANEVVD
;
A
#
# COMPACT_ATOMS: atom_id res chain seq x y z
N MET A 1 -17.39 4.37 47.83
CA MET A 1 -17.03 5.44 46.86
C MET A 1 -15.67 5.27 46.21
N ARG A 2 -14.60 5.00 46.94
CA ARG A 2 -13.24 4.82 46.35
C ARG A 2 -13.14 3.66 45.37
N THR A 3 -13.80 2.54 45.64
CA THR A 3 -13.81 1.34 44.76
C THR A 3 -14.56 1.55 43.45
N LEU A 4 -15.67 2.28 43.47
CA LEU A 4 -16.44 2.61 42.28
C LEU A 4 -15.68 3.58 41.36
N LEU A 5 -14.91 4.51 41.94
CA LEU A 5 -14.06 5.43 41.16
C LEU A 5 -12.92 4.70 40.44
N LEU A 6 -12.33 3.71 41.09
CA LEU A 6 -11.23 2.88 40.49
C LEU A 6 -11.74 2.01 39.33
N ILE A 7 -12.97 1.46 39.46
CA ILE A 7 -13.58 0.67 38.37
C ILE A 7 -13.92 1.57 37.17
N ALA A 8 -14.41 2.78 37.40
CA ALA A 8 -14.72 3.74 36.34
C ALA A 8 -13.44 4.18 35.58
N VAL A 9 -12.35 4.40 36.30
CA VAL A 9 -11.06 4.78 35.68
C VAL A 9 -10.48 3.62 34.88
N ALA A 10 -10.57 2.37 35.38
CA ALA A 10 -10.13 1.18 34.66
C ALA A 10 -10.92 0.94 33.36
N ALA A 11 -12.25 1.19 33.38
CA ALA A 11 -13.10 1.05 32.21
C ALA A 11 -12.78 2.08 31.11
N VAL A 12 -12.39 3.31 31.49
CA VAL A 12 -12.00 4.35 30.53
C VAL A 12 -10.64 4.04 29.88
N LEU A 13 -9.71 3.42 30.62
CA LEU A 13 -8.38 3.06 30.10
C LEU A 13 -8.40 1.88 29.12
N THR A 14 -9.42 1.00 29.21
CA THR A 14 -9.57 -0.14 28.28
C THR A 14 -10.29 0.21 26.96
N ALA A 15 -11.00 1.34 26.91
CA ALA A 15 -11.73 1.77 25.72
C ALA A 15 -10.86 2.42 24.64
N SER A 16 -9.56 2.64 24.90
CA SER A 16 -8.71 3.44 24.00
C SER A 16 -7.94 2.62 22.94
N THR A 17 -8.10 1.30 22.88
CA THR A 17 -7.28 0.46 21.99
C THR A 17 -7.96 0.00 20.70
N THR A 18 -9.20 0.42 20.43
CA THR A 18 -9.96 -0.09 19.29
C THR A 18 -9.96 0.81 18.04
N LEU A 19 -9.26 1.95 18.05
CA LEU A 19 -9.31 2.91 16.94
C LEU A 19 -8.06 2.91 16.01
N ALA A 20 -7.15 1.96 16.17
CA ALA A 20 -5.90 1.94 15.38
C ALA A 20 -5.92 1.02 14.15
N HIS A 21 -7.00 0.32 13.86
CA HIS A 21 -7.13 -0.42 12.61
C HIS A 21 -7.78 0.47 11.54
N HIS A 22 -6.96 1.29 10.89
CA HIS A 22 -7.34 1.88 9.62
C HIS A 22 -7.55 0.73 8.63
N SER A 23 -8.79 0.34 8.43
CA SER A 23 -9.16 -0.64 7.43
C SER A 23 -8.76 -0.10 6.05
N PHE A 24 -7.97 -0.84 5.28
CA PHE A 24 -7.66 -0.51 3.89
C PHE A 24 -8.93 -0.23 3.07
N GLY A 25 -10.03 -0.89 3.40
CA GLY A 25 -11.34 -0.67 2.80
C GLY A 25 -11.92 0.72 3.06
N ALA A 26 -11.51 1.44 4.11
CA ALA A 26 -11.90 2.83 4.34
C ALA A 26 -11.14 3.80 3.44
N THR A 27 -9.91 3.47 3.06
CA THR A 27 -9.03 4.33 2.25
C THR A 27 -9.09 3.99 0.76
N TYR A 28 -9.22 2.71 0.43
CA TYR A 28 -9.12 2.22 -0.95
C TYR A 28 -10.40 1.55 -1.44
N GLU A 29 -10.65 1.65 -2.74
CA GLU A 29 -11.76 0.99 -3.44
C GLU A 29 -11.48 -0.51 -3.61
N THR A 30 -11.94 -1.34 -2.68
CA THR A 30 -11.63 -2.78 -2.68
C THR A 30 -12.20 -3.54 -3.87
N GLY A 31 -13.26 -3.03 -4.50
CA GLY A 31 -13.89 -3.61 -5.69
C GLY A 31 -13.33 -3.11 -7.03
N LYS A 32 -12.36 -2.18 -7.01
CA LYS A 32 -11.75 -1.63 -8.22
C LYS A 32 -10.28 -2.03 -8.30
N SER A 33 -9.79 -2.15 -9.53
CA SER A 33 -8.37 -2.35 -9.82
C SER A 33 -7.95 -1.40 -10.93
N ILE A 34 -6.77 -0.81 -10.78
CA ILE A 34 -6.13 -0.03 -11.85
C ILE A 34 -4.75 -0.61 -12.14
N LYS A 35 -4.32 -0.47 -13.39
CA LYS A 35 -3.00 -0.83 -13.86
C LYS A 35 -2.21 0.45 -14.12
N LEU A 36 -1.04 0.56 -13.54
CA LEU A 36 -0.11 1.66 -13.77
C LEU A 36 1.16 1.11 -14.42
N GLU A 37 1.57 1.71 -15.51
CA GLU A 37 2.87 1.46 -16.15
C GLU A 37 3.69 2.72 -16.05
N GLY A 38 4.79 2.66 -15.33
CA GLY A 38 5.55 3.87 -15.02
C GLY A 38 6.98 3.63 -14.58
N THR A 39 7.63 4.71 -14.22
CA THR A 39 9.02 4.73 -13.81
C THR A 39 9.11 5.09 -12.33
N ILE A 40 9.87 4.34 -11.55
CA ILE A 40 10.09 4.61 -10.13
C ILE A 40 10.90 5.90 -9.99
N VAL A 41 10.36 6.83 -9.19
CA VAL A 41 11.04 8.08 -8.81
C VAL A 41 11.50 8.08 -7.35
N GLN A 42 10.91 7.20 -6.50
CA GLN A 42 11.32 7.03 -5.12
C GLN A 42 10.82 5.69 -4.56
N PHE A 43 11.65 5.02 -3.79
CA PHE A 43 11.23 3.87 -2.98
C PHE A 43 11.49 4.18 -1.50
N VAL A 44 10.42 4.31 -0.72
CA VAL A 44 10.45 4.56 0.74
C VAL A 44 10.22 3.25 1.47
N TYR A 45 11.31 2.58 1.84
CA TYR A 45 11.29 1.28 2.56
C TYR A 45 11.27 1.52 4.06
N ARG A 46 10.09 1.43 4.69
CA ARG A 46 9.87 1.78 6.10
C ARG A 46 8.69 1.04 6.73
N ASN A 47 8.59 1.16 8.06
CA ASN A 47 7.41 0.78 8.84
C ASN A 47 6.55 2.03 9.14
N PRO A 48 5.22 1.88 9.35
CA PRO A 48 4.44 0.64 9.20
C PRO A 48 4.18 0.27 7.75
N HIS A 49 4.25 1.22 6.81
CA HIS A 49 4.00 1.02 5.38
C HIS A 49 5.10 1.64 4.54
N SER A 50 5.61 0.87 3.59
CA SER A 50 6.50 1.35 2.53
C SER A 50 5.70 1.99 1.41
N PHE A 51 6.35 2.85 0.61
CA PHE A 51 5.74 3.49 -0.56
C PHE A 51 6.67 3.41 -1.77
N VAL A 52 6.10 3.07 -2.91
CA VAL A 52 6.75 3.23 -4.21
C VAL A 52 6.11 4.43 -4.90
N HIS A 53 6.89 5.47 -5.16
CA HIS A 53 6.43 6.60 -5.97
C HIS A 53 6.86 6.38 -7.41
N ILE A 54 5.90 6.46 -8.32
CA ILE A 54 6.13 6.30 -9.76
C ILE A 54 5.56 7.49 -10.53
N GLU A 55 6.15 7.80 -11.67
CA GLU A 55 5.53 8.63 -12.69
C GLU A 55 4.85 7.73 -13.72
N ALA A 56 3.55 7.90 -13.87
CA ALA A 56 2.71 7.15 -14.80
C ALA A 56 1.55 8.03 -15.28
N PRO A 57 1.01 7.79 -16.50
CA PRO A 57 -0.15 8.53 -16.98
C PRO A 57 -1.40 8.20 -16.16
N ASP A 58 -2.28 9.20 -16.01
CA ASP A 58 -3.63 9.01 -15.52
C ASP A 58 -4.59 8.61 -16.67
N GLU A 59 -5.87 8.50 -16.37
CA GLU A 59 -6.90 8.15 -17.37
C GLU A 59 -6.98 9.13 -18.54
N SER A 60 -6.57 10.39 -18.35
CA SER A 60 -6.51 11.41 -19.41
C SER A 60 -5.23 11.34 -20.25
N GLY A 61 -4.26 10.53 -19.84
CA GLY A 61 -2.93 10.44 -20.42
C GLY A 61 -1.93 11.46 -19.86
N ALA A 62 -2.33 12.30 -18.90
CA ALA A 62 -1.43 13.23 -18.24
C ALA A 62 -0.53 12.50 -17.25
N MET A 63 0.78 12.79 -17.30
CA MET A 63 1.75 12.21 -16.37
C MET A 63 1.52 12.73 -14.96
N GLN A 64 1.36 11.81 -14.02
CA GLN A 64 1.14 12.07 -12.62
C GLN A 64 2.15 11.32 -11.76
N ARG A 65 2.43 11.87 -10.57
CA ARG A 65 3.18 11.16 -9.55
C ARG A 65 2.23 10.38 -8.64
N TRP A 66 2.28 9.07 -8.76
CA TRP A 66 1.48 8.15 -7.97
C TRP A 66 2.21 7.70 -6.71
N ALA A 67 1.50 7.68 -5.59
CA ALA A 67 1.99 7.10 -4.34
C ALA A 67 1.38 5.69 -4.18
N VAL A 68 2.19 4.66 -4.35
CA VAL A 68 1.74 3.28 -4.22
C VAL A 68 2.10 2.77 -2.83
N GLU A 69 1.09 2.57 -1.99
CA GLU A 69 1.25 2.06 -0.63
C GLU A 69 1.50 0.56 -0.64
N TRP A 70 2.45 0.12 0.16
CA TRP A 70 2.88 -1.26 0.25
C TRP A 70 3.01 -1.70 1.71
N GLY A 71 3.45 -2.93 1.95
CA GLY A 71 3.65 -3.47 3.29
C GLY A 71 4.83 -2.86 4.04
N GLY A 72 4.88 -3.12 5.34
CA GLY A 72 6.02 -2.76 6.19
C GLY A 72 7.25 -3.61 5.89
N THR A 73 8.41 -3.17 6.39
CA THR A 73 9.72 -3.77 6.08
C THR A 73 9.81 -5.25 6.43
N SER A 74 9.23 -5.69 7.55
CA SER A 74 9.26 -7.10 7.97
C SER A 74 8.45 -7.99 7.02
N GLN A 75 7.26 -7.54 6.62
CA GLN A 75 6.41 -8.25 5.67
C GLN A 75 7.08 -8.35 4.29
N LEU A 76 7.66 -7.25 3.81
CA LEU A 76 8.35 -7.21 2.53
C LEU A 76 9.60 -8.10 2.53
N ALA A 77 10.39 -8.08 3.61
CA ALA A 77 11.57 -8.94 3.75
C ALA A 77 11.23 -10.43 3.71
N GLN A 78 10.12 -10.84 4.35
CA GLN A 78 9.63 -12.23 4.31
C GLN A 78 9.26 -12.66 2.88
N SER A 79 8.81 -11.74 2.04
CA SER A 79 8.51 -11.99 0.63
C SER A 79 9.69 -11.73 -0.31
N GLY A 80 10.89 -11.55 0.22
CA GLY A 80 12.12 -11.37 -0.55
C GLY A 80 12.39 -9.94 -1.05
N VAL A 81 11.56 -8.97 -0.65
CA VAL A 81 11.74 -7.56 -1.03
C VAL A 81 12.59 -6.84 0.01
N LYS A 82 13.70 -6.28 -0.42
CA LYS A 82 14.65 -5.52 0.38
C LYS A 82 14.70 -4.06 -0.06
N ARG A 83 15.39 -3.24 0.72
CA ARG A 83 15.57 -1.81 0.43
C ARG A 83 16.17 -1.53 -0.96
N ASP A 84 17.01 -2.42 -1.45
CA ASP A 84 17.71 -2.32 -2.74
C ASP A 84 17.03 -3.11 -3.87
N SER A 85 15.88 -3.73 -3.60
CA SER A 85 15.13 -4.49 -4.62
C SER A 85 14.58 -3.61 -5.74
N LEU A 86 14.24 -2.35 -5.43
CA LEU A 86 13.75 -1.37 -6.38
C LEU A 86 14.63 -0.13 -6.38
N LYS A 87 14.87 0.43 -7.56
CA LYS A 87 15.72 1.62 -7.76
C LYS A 87 14.99 2.69 -8.55
N VAL A 88 15.37 3.93 -8.31
CA VAL A 88 14.95 5.06 -9.16
C VAL A 88 15.34 4.79 -10.60
N GLY A 89 14.42 5.00 -11.54
CA GLY A 89 14.59 4.71 -12.94
C GLY A 89 14.08 3.33 -13.38
N ASP A 90 13.76 2.42 -12.46
CA ASP A 90 13.15 1.14 -12.80
C ASP A 90 11.79 1.35 -13.46
N LYS A 91 11.56 0.69 -14.59
CA LYS A 91 10.24 0.63 -15.25
C LYS A 91 9.45 -0.53 -14.67
N VAL A 92 8.26 -0.25 -14.17
CA VAL A 92 7.42 -1.21 -13.48
C VAL A 92 5.99 -1.18 -13.99
N ILE A 93 5.33 -2.31 -13.84
CA ILE A 93 3.89 -2.47 -14.02
C ILE A 93 3.31 -2.81 -12.65
N ILE A 94 2.37 -1.99 -12.19
CA ILE A 94 1.73 -2.15 -10.89
C ILE A 94 0.23 -2.28 -11.09
N ASN A 95 -0.37 -3.32 -10.52
CA ASN A 95 -1.81 -3.38 -10.33
C ASN A 95 -2.12 -3.07 -8.87
N GLY A 96 -3.17 -2.30 -8.65
CA GLY A 96 -3.53 -1.89 -7.31
C GLY A 96 -4.95 -1.37 -7.21
N ARG A 97 -5.35 -1.04 -5.99
CA ARG A 97 -6.66 -0.51 -5.66
C ARG A 97 -6.57 1.00 -5.50
N PRO A 98 -7.34 1.78 -6.26
CA PRO A 98 -7.25 3.24 -6.20
C PRO A 98 -7.81 3.77 -4.88
N SER A 99 -7.37 4.97 -4.51
CA SER A 99 -7.95 5.74 -3.41
C SER A 99 -9.45 5.97 -3.62
N ARG A 100 -10.21 6.03 -2.52
CA ARG A 100 -11.61 6.47 -2.52
C ARG A 100 -11.78 7.96 -2.74
N VAL A 101 -10.72 8.74 -2.52
CA VAL A 101 -10.76 10.20 -2.70
C VAL A 101 -10.60 10.52 -4.18
N PRO A 102 -11.60 11.13 -4.83
CA PRO A 102 -11.51 11.51 -6.22
C PRO A 102 -10.32 12.46 -6.47
N GLY A 103 -9.55 12.19 -7.54
CA GLY A 103 -8.39 13.01 -7.92
C GLY A 103 -7.13 12.78 -7.09
N GLU A 104 -7.15 11.86 -6.13
CA GLU A 104 -5.95 11.45 -5.38
C GLU A 104 -5.20 10.37 -6.15
N TYR A 105 -3.95 10.65 -6.49
CA TYR A 105 -3.04 9.68 -7.15
C TYR A 105 -2.38 8.75 -6.14
N ARG A 106 -3.19 7.97 -5.45
CA ARG A 106 -2.78 7.01 -4.42
C ARG A 106 -3.40 5.65 -4.68
N VAL A 107 -2.60 4.61 -4.52
CA VAL A 107 -2.98 3.22 -4.83
C VAL A 107 -2.46 2.30 -3.74
N LEU A 108 -3.24 1.28 -3.37
CA LEU A 108 -2.76 0.16 -2.57
C LEU A 108 -2.20 -0.91 -3.50
N MET A 109 -0.96 -1.30 -3.32
CA MET A 109 -0.27 -2.34 -4.10
C MET A 109 -0.99 -3.69 -3.99
N VAL A 110 -1.28 -4.31 -5.13
CA VAL A 110 -1.73 -5.70 -5.22
C VAL A 110 -0.62 -6.57 -5.80
N ASN A 111 0.00 -6.13 -6.89
CA ASN A 111 1.19 -6.76 -7.43
C ASN A 111 2.08 -5.73 -8.15
N LEU A 112 3.33 -6.12 -8.33
CA LEU A 112 4.33 -5.35 -9.07
C LEU A 112 5.15 -6.30 -9.93
N SER A 113 5.43 -5.90 -11.16
CA SER A 113 6.40 -6.57 -12.04
C SER A 113 7.38 -5.56 -12.63
N ARG A 114 8.62 -6.02 -12.82
CA ARG A 114 9.68 -5.29 -13.53
C ARG A 114 10.12 -6.14 -14.72
N PRO A 115 9.62 -5.83 -15.93
CA PRO A 115 9.85 -6.68 -17.10
C PRO A 115 11.32 -6.84 -17.50
N ALA A 116 12.16 -5.84 -17.18
CA ALA A 116 13.57 -5.83 -17.59
C ALA A 116 14.39 -7.03 -17.07
N ASP A 117 14.04 -7.58 -15.90
CA ASP A 117 14.74 -8.71 -15.25
C ASP A 117 13.79 -9.80 -14.73
N GLY A 118 12.48 -9.67 -14.96
CA GLY A 118 11.48 -10.63 -14.52
C GLY A 118 11.15 -10.58 -13.02
N PHE A 119 11.57 -9.53 -12.29
CA PHE A 119 11.19 -9.36 -10.89
C PHE A 119 9.68 -9.24 -10.76
N ASN A 120 9.08 -10.04 -9.87
CA ASN A 120 7.65 -10.06 -9.60
C ASN A 120 7.39 -10.13 -8.10
N TRP A 121 6.35 -9.42 -7.65
CA TRP A 121 5.82 -9.51 -6.31
C TRP A 121 4.30 -9.50 -6.33
N GLY A 122 3.69 -10.28 -5.43
CA GLY A 122 2.23 -10.38 -5.33
C GLY A 122 1.63 -11.38 -6.33
N ARG A 123 0.31 -11.52 -6.31
CA ARG A 123 -0.40 -12.43 -7.21
C ARG A 123 -0.53 -11.81 -8.59
N ASN A 124 -0.26 -12.57 -9.61
CA ASN A 124 -0.58 -12.20 -10.99
C ASN A 124 -2.10 -12.17 -11.16
N ALA A 125 -2.61 -11.19 -11.92
CA ALA A 125 -4.04 -11.03 -12.18
C ALA A 125 -4.68 -12.24 -12.89
N ASN A 126 -3.87 -13.18 -13.40
CA ASN A 126 -4.29 -14.38 -14.11
C ASN A 126 -4.19 -15.66 -13.27
N GLU A 127 -3.81 -15.58 -12.01
CA GLU A 127 -3.78 -16.73 -11.11
C GLU A 127 -5.20 -16.97 -10.59
N VAL A 128 -5.92 -17.84 -11.27
CA VAL A 128 -7.20 -18.40 -10.79
C VAL A 128 -6.86 -19.24 -9.56
N VAL A 129 -7.39 -18.84 -8.41
CA VAL A 129 -7.29 -19.66 -7.20
C VAL A 129 -8.34 -20.75 -7.33
N ASP A 130 -7.90 -21.97 -7.60
CA ASP A 130 -8.73 -23.19 -7.44
C ASP A 130 -8.98 -23.45 -5.94
#